data_8dc4379ffdb743d409e50ed3bf62d38e
#
_entry.id   8dc4379ffdb743d409e50ed3bf62d38e
#
_cell.length_a   1.000
_cell.length_b   1.000
_cell.length_c   1.000
_cell.angle_alpha   90.00
_cell.angle_beta   90.00
_cell.angle_gamma   90.00
#
_symmetry.space_group_name_H-M   'P 1'
#
loop_
_entity.id
_entity.type
_entity.pdbx_description
1 polymer ?
#
loop_
_entity_poly.entity_id
_entity_poly.type
_entity_poly.pdbx_seq_one_letter_code
_entity_poly.pdbx_strand_id
1 'polypeptide(L)'
;MAEENVLPIPNLALPQECFVLQQSSLSHLHDTARVALLTGIKADQMAPYYRLVVAANVLPLDQSLLDKLEKENATELERLDKVLKEAEETEGESDIADALRAKAGYLTRIGEKVGANFQISQNASAQSSYFIQEKAIEAQQLALEKTAGLGSRIDIVLTLVRIGFFFGDNQLISTNITKADEFVEKGGDWDRRNRLKVYRGLHLLSIRQFKPASALLIDALSTFTATELLSYNDFVSLTVISGTLTLNRVDLKKKVRALTSSDLRK
;
A
#
# COMPACT_ATOMS: atom_id res chain seq x y z
N MET A 1 17.74 -18.68 4.65
CA MET A 1 17.46 -17.25 4.95
C MET A 1 15.96 -17.19 5.19
N ALA A 2 15.52 -16.71 6.36
CA ALA A 2 14.11 -16.53 6.62
C ALA A 2 13.59 -15.49 5.61
N GLU A 3 12.53 -15.81 4.87
CA GLU A 3 11.79 -14.84 4.09
C GLU A 3 11.33 -13.74 5.06
N GLU A 4 11.86 -12.55 4.95
CA GLU A 4 11.32 -11.37 5.65
C GLU A 4 9.90 -11.17 5.14
N ASN A 5 8.93 -11.58 5.95
CA ASN A 5 7.52 -11.49 5.62
C ASN A 5 7.12 -9.99 5.65
N VAL A 6 7.09 -9.37 4.48
CA VAL A 6 6.71 -7.95 4.36
C VAL A 6 5.24 -7.82 4.78
N LEU A 7 4.99 -7.00 5.79
CA LEU A 7 3.65 -6.77 6.28
C LEU A 7 2.78 -6.08 5.22
N PRO A 8 1.50 -6.49 5.03
CA PRO A 8 0.57 -5.88 4.07
C PRO A 8 -0.01 -4.56 4.60
N ILE A 9 0.86 -3.59 4.89
CA ILE A 9 0.50 -2.26 5.38
C ILE A 9 0.83 -1.19 4.33
N PRO A 10 -0.05 -0.18 4.14
CA PRO A 10 -1.42 -0.11 4.67
C PRO A 10 -2.33 -1.17 4.03
N ASN A 11 -3.44 -1.48 4.65
CA ASN A 11 -4.41 -2.47 4.15
C ASN A 11 -5.12 -1.98 2.89
N LEU A 12 -4.65 -2.42 1.71
CA LEU A 12 -5.14 -1.97 0.41
C LEU A 12 -6.56 -2.46 0.06
N ALA A 13 -7.15 -3.37 0.85
CA ALA A 13 -8.54 -3.75 0.66
C ALA A 13 -9.51 -2.62 1.07
N LEU A 14 -9.15 -1.79 2.05
CA LEU A 14 -10.06 -0.77 2.59
C LEU A 14 -10.45 0.33 1.57
N PRO A 15 -9.56 0.88 0.75
CA PRO A 15 -9.95 1.79 -0.33
C PRO A 15 -10.91 1.15 -1.35
N GLN A 16 -10.79 -0.16 -1.59
CA GLN A 16 -11.71 -0.89 -2.46
C GLN A 16 -13.12 -0.96 -1.86
N GLU A 17 -13.22 -1.24 -0.55
CA GLU A 17 -14.51 -1.24 0.14
C GLU A 17 -15.14 0.16 0.17
N CYS A 18 -14.35 1.22 0.36
CA CYS A 18 -14.81 2.60 0.22
C CYS A 18 -15.34 2.88 -1.19
N PHE A 19 -14.65 2.42 -2.23
CA PHE A 19 -15.10 2.58 -3.61
C PHE A 19 -16.44 1.87 -3.84
N VAL A 20 -16.60 0.63 -3.36
CA VAL A 20 -17.87 -0.12 -3.47
C VAL A 20 -19.02 0.66 -2.83
N LEU A 21 -18.82 1.22 -1.63
CA LEU A 21 -19.84 1.99 -0.90
C LEU A 21 -20.24 3.30 -1.60
N GLN A 22 -19.37 3.87 -2.43
CA GLN A 22 -19.63 5.08 -3.21
C GLN A 22 -20.37 4.82 -4.53
N GLN A 23 -20.44 3.55 -4.97
CA GLN A 23 -21.07 3.19 -6.24
C GLN A 23 -22.50 2.72 -6.03
N SER A 24 -23.51 3.49 -6.48
CA SER A 24 -24.91 3.11 -6.41
C SER A 24 -25.25 1.83 -7.18
N SER A 25 -24.50 1.55 -8.24
CA SER A 25 -24.65 0.31 -9.04
C SER A 25 -24.23 -0.96 -8.28
N LEU A 26 -23.47 -0.83 -7.20
CA LEU A 26 -22.98 -1.91 -6.35
C LEU A 26 -23.73 -2.01 -5.00
N SER A 27 -24.95 -1.46 -4.92
CA SER A 27 -25.75 -1.41 -3.69
C SER A 27 -25.96 -2.77 -3.02
N HIS A 28 -25.99 -3.85 -3.81
CA HIS A 28 -26.12 -5.22 -3.31
C HIS A 28 -24.88 -5.69 -2.50
N LEU A 29 -23.74 -5.03 -2.60
CA LEU A 29 -22.51 -5.31 -1.86
C LEU A 29 -22.29 -4.35 -0.68
N HIS A 30 -23.11 -3.31 -0.52
CA HIS A 30 -22.86 -2.25 0.46
C HIS A 30 -22.82 -2.76 1.91
N ASP A 31 -23.67 -3.70 2.29
CA ASP A 31 -23.68 -4.22 3.66
C ASP A 31 -22.40 -5.02 3.97
N THR A 32 -21.98 -5.85 3.02
CA THR A 32 -20.74 -6.61 3.15
C THR A 32 -19.52 -5.68 3.18
N ALA A 33 -19.46 -4.70 2.27
CA ALA A 33 -18.38 -3.73 2.20
C ALA A 33 -18.28 -2.87 3.47
N ARG A 34 -19.43 -2.46 4.03
CA ARG A 34 -19.49 -1.70 5.30
C ARG A 34 -18.91 -2.49 6.46
N VAL A 35 -19.28 -3.77 6.59
CA VAL A 35 -18.76 -4.64 7.64
C VAL A 35 -17.27 -4.88 7.47
N ALA A 36 -16.80 -5.16 6.26
CA ALA A 36 -15.40 -5.36 5.96
C ALA A 36 -14.56 -4.11 6.27
N LEU A 37 -15.03 -2.93 5.83
CA LEU A 37 -14.36 -1.65 6.08
C LEU A 37 -14.24 -1.35 7.58
N LEU A 38 -15.33 -1.47 8.34
CA LEU A 38 -15.32 -1.24 9.80
C LEU A 38 -14.43 -2.26 10.53
N THR A 39 -14.44 -3.51 10.10
CA THR A 39 -13.60 -4.57 10.69
C THR A 39 -12.12 -4.27 10.46
N GLY A 40 -11.72 -3.90 9.25
CA GLY A 40 -10.34 -3.54 8.95
C GLY A 40 -9.89 -2.27 9.68
N ILE A 41 -10.72 -1.22 9.74
CA ILE A 41 -10.42 -0.01 10.51
C ILE A 41 -10.18 -0.33 11.99
N LYS A 42 -10.99 -1.21 12.59
CA LYS A 42 -10.83 -1.62 13.99
C LYS A 42 -9.59 -2.49 14.18
N ALA A 43 -9.32 -3.42 13.27
CA ALA A 43 -8.18 -4.33 13.37
C ALA A 43 -6.84 -3.60 13.30
N ASP A 44 -6.72 -2.60 12.42
CA ASP A 44 -5.50 -1.82 12.22
C ASP A 44 -5.49 -0.50 13.03
N GLN A 45 -6.48 -0.27 13.91
CA GLN A 45 -6.59 0.92 14.78
C GLN A 45 -6.54 2.24 13.98
N MET A 46 -7.19 2.30 12.83
CA MET A 46 -7.05 3.37 11.83
C MET A 46 -7.91 4.61 12.15
N ALA A 47 -7.68 5.27 13.31
CA ALA A 47 -8.42 6.49 13.67
C ALA A 47 -8.31 7.61 12.61
N PRO A 48 -7.10 7.94 12.07
CA PRO A 48 -6.98 8.96 11.04
C PRO A 48 -7.75 8.63 9.77
N TYR A 49 -7.67 7.36 9.32
CA TYR A 49 -8.40 6.91 8.14
C TYR A 49 -9.91 6.89 8.36
N TYR A 50 -10.38 6.49 9.56
CA TYR A 50 -11.79 6.55 9.92
C TYR A 50 -12.36 7.97 9.82
N ARG A 51 -11.62 8.99 10.30
CA ARG A 51 -12.01 10.39 10.13
C ARG A 51 -12.19 10.77 8.66
N LEU A 52 -11.29 10.31 7.78
CA LEU A 52 -11.39 10.57 6.33
C LEU A 52 -12.64 9.93 5.72
N VAL A 53 -12.92 8.68 6.07
CA VAL A 53 -14.07 7.92 5.57
C VAL A 53 -15.38 8.55 6.04
N VAL A 54 -15.45 9.04 7.29
CA VAL A 54 -16.60 9.78 7.83
C VAL A 54 -16.74 11.15 7.14
N ALA A 55 -15.65 11.89 6.98
CA ALA A 55 -15.66 13.18 6.27
C ALA A 55 -16.12 13.04 4.81
N ALA A 56 -15.84 11.89 4.20
CA ALA A 56 -16.31 11.53 2.86
C ALA A 56 -17.80 11.09 2.81
N ASN A 57 -18.50 11.07 3.93
CA ASN A 57 -19.87 10.57 4.07
C ASN A 57 -20.06 9.10 3.63
N VAL A 58 -19.00 8.28 3.71
CA VAL A 58 -19.07 6.85 3.40
C VAL A 58 -19.58 6.04 4.59
N LEU A 59 -19.16 6.42 5.79
CA LEU A 59 -19.63 5.84 7.05
C LEU A 59 -20.22 6.91 7.98
N PRO A 60 -21.20 6.57 8.81
CA PRO A 60 -21.67 7.45 9.87
C PRO A 60 -20.60 7.59 10.96
N LEU A 61 -20.54 8.76 11.61
CA LEU A 61 -19.65 8.98 12.74
C LEU A 61 -20.14 8.21 13.98
N ASP A 62 -19.27 7.37 14.51
CA ASP A 62 -19.37 6.80 15.86
C ASP A 62 -18.27 7.42 16.73
N GLN A 63 -18.66 8.40 17.56
CA GLN A 63 -17.73 9.14 18.41
C GLN A 63 -17.03 8.23 19.42
N SER A 64 -17.75 7.26 19.99
CA SER A 64 -17.20 6.32 20.97
C SER A 64 -16.09 5.44 20.35
N LEU A 65 -16.30 4.97 19.12
CA LEU A 65 -15.29 4.23 18.38
C LEU A 65 -14.09 5.10 18.06
N LEU A 66 -14.31 6.34 17.61
CA LEU A 66 -13.23 7.27 17.27
C LEU A 66 -12.36 7.57 18.49
N ASP A 67 -12.95 7.96 19.61
CA ASP A 67 -12.23 8.28 20.84
C ASP A 67 -11.40 7.09 21.36
N LYS A 68 -11.94 5.87 21.23
CA LYS A 68 -11.22 4.65 21.58
C LYS A 68 -9.99 4.45 20.69
N LEU A 69 -10.15 4.53 19.37
CA LEU A 69 -9.06 4.35 18.41
C LEU A 69 -7.97 5.43 18.59
N GLU A 70 -8.37 6.68 18.84
CA GLU A 70 -7.43 7.79 19.07
C GLU A 70 -6.61 7.57 20.34
N LYS A 71 -7.23 7.10 21.41
CA LYS A 71 -6.55 6.78 22.68
C LYS A 71 -5.53 5.64 22.47
N GLU A 72 -5.92 4.60 21.74
CA GLU A 72 -5.03 3.48 21.40
C GLU A 72 -3.84 3.98 20.56
N ASN A 73 -4.08 4.82 19.54
CA ASN A 73 -3.03 5.40 18.71
C ASN A 73 -2.09 6.29 19.53
N ALA A 74 -2.61 7.15 20.42
CA ALA A 74 -1.79 8.00 21.26
C ALA A 74 -0.86 7.18 22.18
N THR A 75 -1.39 6.13 22.81
CA THR A 75 -0.62 5.24 23.69
C THR A 75 0.51 4.54 22.93
N GLU A 76 0.24 4.02 21.74
CA GLU A 76 1.26 3.33 20.94
C GLU A 76 2.31 4.28 20.38
N LEU A 77 1.92 5.49 19.95
CA LEU A 77 2.86 6.51 19.50
C LEU A 77 3.78 6.97 20.65
N GLU A 78 3.25 7.17 21.87
CA GLU A 78 4.08 7.44 23.03
C GLU A 78 5.09 6.33 23.31
N ARG A 79 4.67 5.07 23.20
CA ARG A 79 5.56 3.92 23.35
C ARG A 79 6.69 3.93 22.31
N LEU A 80 6.35 4.17 21.04
CA LEU A 80 7.33 4.23 19.96
C LEU A 80 8.28 5.42 20.09
N ASP A 81 7.77 6.56 20.56
CA ASP A 81 8.61 7.74 20.84
C ASP A 81 9.60 7.52 21.99
N LYS A 82 9.22 6.75 23.02
CA LYS A 82 10.15 6.34 24.08
C LYS A 82 11.25 5.43 23.55
N VAL A 83 10.88 4.43 22.76
CA VAL A 83 11.86 3.52 22.12
C VAL A 83 12.83 4.29 21.23
N LEU A 84 12.36 5.27 20.48
CA LEU A 84 13.22 6.10 19.63
C LEU A 84 14.19 6.94 20.48
N LYS A 85 13.72 7.56 21.56
CA LYS A 85 14.60 8.32 22.47
C LYS A 85 15.64 7.44 23.13
N GLU A 86 15.27 6.27 23.61
CA GLU A 86 16.20 5.31 24.20
C GLU A 86 17.26 4.86 23.17
N ALA A 87 16.88 4.67 21.92
CA ALA A 87 17.82 4.36 20.84
C ALA A 87 18.76 5.53 20.52
N GLU A 88 18.27 6.77 20.54
CA GLU A 88 19.08 7.98 20.35
C GLU A 88 20.07 8.20 21.50
N GLU A 89 19.70 7.88 22.73
CA GLU A 89 20.56 7.98 23.90
C GLU A 89 21.67 6.91 23.92
N THR A 90 21.44 5.75 23.35
CA THR A 90 22.44 4.66 23.24
C THR A 90 23.38 4.82 22.04
N GLU A 91 23.16 5.81 21.15
CA GLU A 91 23.97 6.13 19.95
C GLU A 91 24.13 4.96 18.96
N GLY A 92 23.25 3.98 18.99
CA GLY A 92 23.24 2.85 18.05
C GLY A 92 22.57 3.23 16.73
N GLU A 93 23.33 3.49 15.66
CA GLU A 93 22.73 3.85 14.35
C GLU A 93 21.73 2.80 13.84
N SER A 94 21.99 1.51 14.11
CA SER A 94 21.07 0.41 13.75
C SER A 94 19.77 0.49 14.55
N ASP A 95 19.86 0.73 15.85
CA ASP A 95 18.72 0.76 16.76
C ASP A 95 17.84 1.98 16.46
N ILE A 96 18.46 3.12 16.14
CA ILE A 96 17.74 4.32 15.68
C ILE A 96 16.99 4.03 14.37
N ALA A 97 17.65 3.39 13.40
CA ALA A 97 17.01 3.04 12.12
C ALA A 97 15.83 2.06 12.32
N ASP A 98 15.96 1.10 13.23
CA ASP A 98 14.91 0.13 13.56
C ASP A 98 13.74 0.80 14.28
N ALA A 99 13.98 1.66 15.24
CA ALA A 99 12.96 2.44 15.93
C ALA A 99 12.20 3.38 14.98
N LEU A 100 12.90 4.04 14.07
CA LEU A 100 12.29 4.88 13.03
C LEU A 100 11.44 4.06 12.08
N ARG A 101 11.91 2.88 11.64
CA ARG A 101 11.13 1.97 10.79
C ARG A 101 9.87 1.47 11.49
N ALA A 102 9.96 1.13 12.77
CA ALA A 102 8.82 0.70 13.57
C ALA A 102 7.75 1.81 13.67
N LYS A 103 8.17 3.05 13.97
CA LYS A 103 7.29 4.22 14.04
C LYS A 103 6.66 4.52 12.67
N ALA A 104 7.46 4.54 11.60
CA ALA A 104 6.98 4.77 10.24
C ALA A 104 6.00 3.67 9.79
N GLY A 105 6.27 2.41 10.14
CA GLY A 105 5.38 1.29 9.89
C GLY A 105 4.05 1.44 10.61
N TYR A 106 4.04 1.87 11.87
CA TYR A 106 2.82 2.11 12.62
C TYR A 106 1.98 3.25 12.02
N LEU A 107 2.59 4.40 11.70
CA LEU A 107 1.92 5.53 11.05
C LEU A 107 1.32 5.12 9.70
N THR A 108 2.02 4.28 8.94
CA THR A 108 1.51 3.71 7.68
C THR A 108 0.30 2.80 7.93
N ARG A 109 0.35 1.94 8.95
CA ARG A 109 -0.73 1.01 9.31
C ARG A 109 -2.02 1.73 9.68
N ILE A 110 -1.95 2.77 10.51
CA ILE A 110 -3.14 3.51 10.93
C ILE A 110 -3.72 4.43 9.84
N GLY A 111 -3.06 4.50 8.68
CA GLY A 111 -3.50 5.32 7.56
C GLY A 111 -3.42 6.82 7.87
N GLU A 112 -2.39 7.27 8.59
CA GLU A 112 -2.19 8.69 8.84
C GLU A 112 -1.85 9.37 7.52
N LYS A 113 -2.76 10.23 7.07
CA LYS A 113 -2.73 10.84 5.75
C LYS A 113 -1.55 11.76 5.60
N VAL A 114 -0.92 11.56 4.50
CA VAL A 114 -0.14 12.52 3.75
C VAL A 114 -0.99 13.72 3.37
N GLY A 115 -0.50 14.90 3.65
CA GLY A 115 -1.14 16.13 3.19
C GLY A 115 -1.21 16.21 1.68
N ALA A 116 -2.27 16.80 1.24
CA ALA A 116 -2.65 17.29 -0.08
C ALA A 116 -3.50 16.37 -0.96
N ASN A 117 -4.70 16.86 -1.21
CA ASN A 117 -5.56 16.61 -2.37
C ASN A 117 -6.04 15.18 -2.63
N PHE A 118 -6.59 14.51 -1.61
CA PHE A 118 -7.64 13.57 -1.92
C PHE A 118 -8.87 14.39 -2.38
N GLN A 119 -9.02 14.54 -3.70
CA GLN A 119 -10.25 15.06 -4.29
C GLN A 119 -11.35 14.00 -4.13
N ILE A 120 -11.92 13.94 -2.92
CA ILE A 120 -13.24 13.42 -2.75
C ILE A 120 -14.16 14.53 -3.25
N SER A 121 -14.75 14.31 -4.42
CA SER A 121 -15.95 14.98 -4.95
C SER A 121 -16.24 16.39 -4.40
N GLN A 122 -15.96 17.33 -5.18
CA GLN A 122 -16.49 18.68 -5.49
C GLN A 122 -17.38 19.47 -4.51
N ASN A 123 -17.42 19.30 -3.19
CA ASN A 123 -18.26 20.18 -2.35
C ASN A 123 -17.80 20.37 -0.89
N ALA A 124 -16.54 20.19 -0.54
CA ALA A 124 -16.06 20.61 0.78
C ALA A 124 -15.17 21.86 0.64
N SER A 125 -15.58 22.95 1.31
CA SER A 125 -14.92 24.24 1.30
C SER A 125 -13.41 24.15 1.54
N ALA A 126 -12.64 24.70 0.60
CA ALA A 126 -11.20 24.58 0.41
C ALA A 126 -10.30 25.19 1.51
N GLN A 127 -10.79 25.52 2.70
CA GLN A 127 -10.04 26.27 3.71
C GLN A 127 -9.55 25.48 4.93
N SER A 128 -9.89 24.20 5.10
CA SER A 128 -9.41 23.38 6.22
C SER A 128 -8.29 22.39 5.87
N SER A 129 -7.79 22.41 4.65
CA SER A 129 -6.91 21.38 4.06
C SER A 129 -5.40 21.64 4.25
N TYR A 130 -4.98 22.74 4.86
CA TYR A 130 -3.56 23.18 4.82
C TYR A 130 -2.69 22.75 6.02
N PHE A 131 -3.18 21.97 7.00
CA PHE A 131 -2.43 21.70 8.23
C PHE A 131 -2.48 20.25 8.74
N ILE A 132 -2.61 19.26 7.87
CA ILE A 132 -2.35 17.87 8.28
C ILE A 132 -1.02 17.46 7.68
N GLN A 133 0.03 17.50 8.50
CA GLN A 133 1.39 17.10 8.16
C GLN A 133 1.44 15.65 7.65
N GLU A 134 2.29 15.42 6.67
CA GLU A 134 2.57 14.16 5.96
C GLU A 134 3.31 13.12 6.82
N LYS A 135 2.87 12.88 8.04
CA LYS A 135 3.64 12.14 9.06
C LYS A 135 4.10 10.75 8.63
N ALA A 136 3.26 9.99 7.92
CA ALA A 136 3.66 8.65 7.48
C ALA A 136 4.75 8.70 6.39
N ILE A 137 4.63 9.62 5.43
CA ILE A 137 5.67 9.79 4.38
C ILE A 137 6.94 10.39 4.96
N GLU A 138 6.82 11.43 5.79
CA GLU A 138 7.97 12.04 6.45
C GLU A 138 8.73 11.02 7.31
N ALA A 139 8.00 10.20 8.09
CA ALA A 139 8.60 9.14 8.88
C ALA A 139 9.28 8.07 8.00
N GLN A 140 8.67 7.68 6.88
CA GLN A 140 9.29 6.74 5.94
C GLN A 140 10.51 7.35 5.24
N GLN A 141 10.49 8.63 4.90
CA GLN A 141 11.64 9.33 4.32
C GLN A 141 12.78 9.46 5.32
N LEU A 142 12.48 9.81 6.56
CA LEU A 142 13.48 9.87 7.63
C LEU A 142 14.09 8.47 7.91
N ALA A 143 13.25 7.43 7.95
CA ALA A 143 13.73 6.07 8.08
C ALA A 143 14.63 5.66 6.89
N LEU A 144 14.29 6.09 5.67
CA LEU A 144 15.08 5.84 4.46
C LEU A 144 16.47 6.49 4.52
N GLU A 145 16.56 7.71 5.05
CA GLU A 145 17.83 8.43 5.22
C GLU A 145 18.75 7.73 6.23
N LYS A 146 18.19 7.24 7.33
CA LYS A 146 18.94 6.58 8.41
C LYS A 146 19.23 5.11 8.15
N THR A 147 18.60 4.48 7.17
CA THR A 147 18.78 3.06 6.86
C THR A 147 19.96 2.88 5.89
N ALA A 148 21.00 2.16 6.32
CA ALA A 148 22.19 1.88 5.50
C ALA A 148 22.01 0.71 4.52
N GLY A 149 21.23 -0.32 4.90
CA GLY A 149 21.04 -1.54 4.11
C GLY A 149 20.24 -1.31 2.82
N LEU A 150 20.81 -1.66 1.66
CA LEU A 150 20.14 -1.44 0.37
C LEU A 150 18.80 -2.17 0.26
N GLY A 151 18.70 -3.41 0.76
CA GLY A 151 17.46 -4.18 0.78
C GLY A 151 16.36 -3.47 1.58
N SER A 152 16.66 -3.09 2.82
CA SER A 152 15.71 -2.36 3.68
C SER A 152 15.31 -1.00 3.08
N ARG A 153 16.20 -0.32 2.37
CA ARG A 153 15.88 0.91 1.65
C ARG A 153 14.89 0.69 0.52
N ILE A 154 15.03 -0.42 -0.23
CA ILE A 154 14.06 -0.80 -1.26
C ILE A 154 12.69 -1.07 -0.62
N ASP A 155 12.64 -1.79 0.50
CA ASP A 155 11.38 -2.12 1.19
C ASP A 155 10.65 -0.87 1.71
N ILE A 156 11.40 0.12 2.21
CA ILE A 156 10.84 1.43 2.60
C ILE A 156 10.27 2.16 1.38
N VAL A 157 10.98 2.19 0.26
CA VAL A 157 10.51 2.84 -0.96
C VAL A 157 9.27 2.14 -1.52
N LEU A 158 9.22 0.79 -1.49
CA LEU A 158 8.02 0.04 -1.86
C LEU A 158 6.85 0.31 -0.90
N THR A 159 7.12 0.57 0.38
CA THR A 159 6.09 1.01 1.33
C THR A 159 5.52 2.38 0.95
N LEU A 160 6.36 3.33 0.53
CA LEU A 160 5.90 4.62 0.00
C LEU A 160 5.02 4.46 -1.24
N VAL A 161 5.33 3.50 -2.13
CA VAL A 161 4.47 3.17 -3.27
C VAL A 161 3.11 2.62 -2.80
N ARG A 162 3.08 1.75 -1.77
CA ARG A 162 1.82 1.25 -1.19
C ARG A 162 0.97 2.36 -0.58
N ILE A 163 1.59 3.32 0.12
CA ILE A 163 0.90 4.53 0.60
C ILE A 163 0.29 5.28 -0.58
N GLY A 164 1.03 5.44 -1.68
CA GLY A 164 0.52 6.05 -2.90
C GLY A 164 -0.69 5.32 -3.49
N PHE A 165 -0.67 3.98 -3.52
CA PHE A 165 -1.84 3.19 -3.95
C PHE A 165 -3.03 3.35 -3.00
N PHE A 166 -2.78 3.35 -1.69
CA PHE A 166 -3.82 3.48 -0.68
C PHE A 166 -4.60 4.80 -0.78
N PHE A 167 -3.89 5.89 -1.07
CA PHE A 167 -4.48 7.23 -1.21
C PHE A 167 -4.75 7.66 -2.67
N GLY A 168 -4.37 6.87 -3.66
CA GLY A 168 -4.55 7.18 -5.08
C GLY A 168 -3.60 8.29 -5.60
N ASP A 169 -2.44 8.47 -4.97
CA ASP A 169 -1.44 9.48 -5.37
C ASP A 169 -0.48 8.93 -6.43
N ASN A 170 -0.81 9.16 -7.70
CA ASN A 170 -0.01 8.71 -8.84
C ASN A 170 1.39 9.34 -8.89
N GLN A 171 1.56 10.56 -8.38
CA GLN A 171 2.86 11.22 -8.36
C GLN A 171 3.80 10.55 -7.35
N LEU A 172 3.29 10.29 -6.14
CA LEU A 172 4.01 9.54 -5.12
C LEU A 172 4.42 8.15 -5.62
N ILE A 173 3.49 7.44 -6.28
CA ILE A 173 3.75 6.12 -6.87
C ILE A 173 4.88 6.19 -7.89
N SER A 174 4.76 7.04 -8.92
CA SER A 174 5.72 7.10 -10.03
C SER A 174 7.11 7.51 -9.56
N THR A 175 7.21 8.50 -8.65
CA THR A 175 8.48 8.96 -8.09
C THR A 175 9.19 7.84 -7.33
N ASN A 176 8.45 7.10 -6.49
CA ASN A 176 9.04 6.05 -5.68
C ASN A 176 9.31 4.76 -6.48
N ILE A 177 8.54 4.44 -7.51
CA ILE A 177 8.89 3.35 -8.44
C ILE A 177 10.23 3.64 -9.11
N THR A 178 10.47 4.88 -9.56
CA THR A 178 11.77 5.27 -10.17
C THR A 178 12.92 5.14 -9.17
N LYS A 179 12.74 5.58 -7.92
CA LYS A 179 13.75 5.38 -6.86
C LYS A 179 14.02 3.90 -6.56
N ALA A 180 12.97 3.08 -6.55
CA ALA A 180 13.10 1.64 -6.34
C ALA A 180 13.91 0.99 -7.47
N ASP A 181 13.69 1.38 -8.74
CA ASP A 181 14.50 0.91 -9.88
C ASP A 181 15.97 1.24 -9.69
N GLU A 182 16.29 2.49 -9.34
CA GLU A 182 17.68 2.91 -9.12
C GLU A 182 18.37 2.07 -8.02
N PHE A 183 17.63 1.73 -6.95
CA PHE A 183 18.19 0.90 -5.87
C PHE A 183 18.33 -0.57 -6.30
N VAL A 184 17.36 -1.10 -7.04
CA VAL A 184 17.42 -2.47 -7.57
C VAL A 184 18.56 -2.64 -8.56
N GLU A 185 18.86 -1.65 -9.40
CA GLU A 185 20.00 -1.67 -10.32
C GLU A 185 21.34 -1.63 -9.58
N LYS A 186 21.42 -0.92 -8.43
CA LYS A 186 22.63 -0.85 -7.59
C LYS A 186 22.95 -2.14 -6.83
N GLY A 187 22.06 -3.14 -6.82
CA GLY A 187 22.30 -4.42 -6.16
C GLY A 187 21.11 -5.01 -5.45
N GLY A 188 19.90 -4.71 -5.88
CA GLY A 188 18.67 -5.35 -5.38
C GLY A 188 18.67 -6.86 -5.67
N ASP A 189 18.20 -7.64 -4.70
CA ASP A 189 18.07 -9.08 -4.84
C ASP A 189 16.98 -9.50 -5.84
N TRP A 190 16.93 -10.80 -6.12
CA TRP A 190 15.96 -11.36 -7.08
C TRP A 190 14.50 -11.14 -6.63
N ASP A 191 14.19 -11.27 -5.34
CA ASP A 191 12.84 -11.12 -4.79
C ASP A 191 12.34 -9.68 -4.96
N ARG A 192 13.12 -8.69 -4.51
CA ARG A 192 12.77 -7.26 -4.63
C ARG A 192 12.62 -6.83 -6.08
N ARG A 193 13.44 -7.38 -6.98
CA ARG A 193 13.33 -7.15 -8.43
C ARG A 193 12.00 -7.66 -9.00
N ASN A 194 11.56 -8.84 -8.57
CA ASN A 194 10.28 -9.40 -9.00
C ASN A 194 9.09 -8.67 -8.38
N ARG A 195 9.16 -8.29 -7.10
CA ARG A 195 8.14 -7.43 -6.47
C ARG A 195 7.97 -6.13 -7.24
N LEU A 196 9.06 -5.44 -7.56
CA LEU A 196 9.01 -4.17 -8.28
C LEU A 196 8.33 -4.28 -9.65
N LYS A 197 8.46 -5.41 -10.36
CA LYS A 197 7.71 -5.67 -11.60
C LYS A 197 6.20 -5.65 -11.37
N VAL A 198 5.73 -6.27 -10.27
CA VAL A 198 4.30 -6.28 -9.90
C VAL A 198 3.82 -4.88 -9.55
N TYR A 199 4.56 -4.15 -8.71
CA TYR A 199 4.24 -2.76 -8.36
C TYR A 199 4.12 -1.88 -9.59
N ARG A 200 5.08 -1.95 -10.50
CA ARG A 200 5.07 -1.21 -11.76
C ARG A 200 3.90 -1.65 -12.66
N GLY A 201 3.64 -2.94 -12.77
CA GLY A 201 2.51 -3.48 -13.54
C GLY A 201 1.17 -2.94 -13.05
N LEU A 202 0.94 -2.93 -11.73
CA LEU A 202 -0.27 -2.37 -11.13
C LEU A 202 -0.38 -0.85 -11.34
N HIS A 203 0.71 -0.11 -11.20
CA HIS A 203 0.71 1.32 -11.50
C HIS A 203 0.34 1.59 -12.97
N LEU A 204 0.92 0.86 -13.90
CA LEU A 204 0.61 0.98 -15.32
C LEU A 204 -0.87 0.63 -15.63
N LEU A 205 -1.45 -0.35 -14.90
CA LEU A 205 -2.89 -0.62 -14.99
C LEU A 205 -3.72 0.57 -14.49
N SER A 206 -3.34 1.17 -13.36
CA SER A 206 -4.08 2.30 -12.77
C SER A 206 -4.13 3.52 -13.71
N ILE A 207 -3.05 3.77 -14.46
CA ILE A 207 -2.98 4.84 -15.47
C ILE A 207 -3.39 4.37 -16.89
N ARG A 208 -4.03 3.20 -17.00
CA ARG A 208 -4.59 2.62 -18.23
C ARG A 208 -3.56 2.31 -19.34
N GLN A 209 -2.31 2.13 -18.98
CA GLN A 209 -1.27 1.65 -19.90
C GLN A 209 -1.26 0.11 -19.94
N PHE A 210 -2.33 -0.49 -20.49
CA PHE A 210 -2.59 -1.93 -20.42
C PHE A 210 -1.52 -2.79 -21.10
N LYS A 211 -0.95 -2.35 -22.22
CA LYS A 211 0.03 -3.16 -22.98
C LYS A 211 1.34 -3.37 -22.21
N PRO A 212 2.06 -2.33 -21.72
CA PRO A 212 3.23 -2.53 -20.90
C PRO A 212 2.91 -3.18 -19.54
N ALA A 213 1.75 -2.88 -18.94
CA ALA A 213 1.31 -3.52 -17.71
C ALA A 213 1.19 -5.04 -17.87
N SER A 214 0.46 -5.49 -18.88
CA SER A 214 0.28 -6.91 -19.18
C SER A 214 1.61 -7.64 -19.41
N ALA A 215 2.56 -7.01 -20.09
CA ALA A 215 3.88 -7.60 -20.30
C ALA A 215 4.61 -7.88 -18.99
N LEU A 216 4.61 -6.91 -18.05
CA LEU A 216 5.25 -7.05 -16.73
C LEU A 216 4.53 -8.08 -15.85
N LEU A 217 3.19 -8.05 -15.79
CA LEU A 217 2.42 -8.97 -14.97
C LEU A 217 2.56 -10.42 -15.44
N ILE A 218 2.58 -10.65 -16.74
CA ILE A 218 2.81 -11.98 -17.31
C ILE A 218 4.24 -12.47 -17.02
N ASP A 219 5.25 -11.59 -17.09
CA ASP A 219 6.63 -11.94 -16.76
C ASP A 219 6.79 -12.29 -15.26
N ALA A 220 6.06 -11.58 -14.39
CA ALA A 220 6.08 -11.83 -12.95
C ALA A 220 5.26 -13.04 -12.50
N LEU A 221 4.49 -13.69 -13.37
CA LEU A 221 3.49 -14.68 -12.99
C LEU A 221 4.07 -15.93 -12.33
N SER A 222 5.20 -16.43 -12.84
CA SER A 222 5.91 -17.61 -12.26
C SER A 222 6.76 -17.27 -11.04
N THR A 223 6.96 -15.99 -10.78
CA THR A 223 7.87 -15.47 -9.74
C THR A 223 7.19 -14.51 -8.79
N PHE A 224 5.87 -14.63 -8.67
CA PHE A 224 5.07 -13.74 -7.83
C PHE A 224 5.39 -13.94 -6.34
N THR A 225 5.81 -12.86 -5.69
CA THR A 225 6.13 -12.79 -4.25
C THR A 225 5.51 -11.58 -3.56
N ALA A 226 4.82 -10.70 -4.30
CA ALA A 226 4.27 -9.43 -3.79
C ALA A 226 2.91 -9.63 -3.06
N THR A 227 2.87 -10.55 -2.09
CA THR A 227 1.66 -10.88 -1.32
C THR A 227 1.17 -9.75 -0.43
N GLU A 228 2.02 -8.77 -0.15
CA GLU A 228 1.69 -7.55 0.58
C GLU A 228 0.80 -6.58 -0.21
N LEU A 229 0.73 -6.72 -1.55
CA LEU A 229 -0.13 -5.89 -2.40
C LEU A 229 -1.49 -6.51 -2.64
N LEU A 230 -1.50 -7.78 -3.01
CA LEU A 230 -2.71 -8.51 -3.41
C LEU A 230 -2.51 -10.02 -3.30
N SER A 231 -3.62 -10.77 -3.23
CA SER A 231 -3.57 -12.22 -3.26
C SER A 231 -3.07 -12.74 -4.62
N TYR A 232 -2.50 -13.96 -4.64
CA TYR A 232 -2.10 -14.60 -5.90
C TYR A 232 -3.28 -14.76 -6.87
N ASN A 233 -4.46 -15.08 -6.36
CA ASN A 233 -5.67 -15.23 -7.19
C ASN A 233 -6.08 -13.90 -7.86
N ASP A 234 -6.01 -12.79 -7.12
CA ASP A 234 -6.30 -11.46 -7.67
C ASP A 234 -5.26 -11.06 -8.70
N PHE A 235 -3.98 -11.35 -8.41
CA PHE A 235 -2.89 -11.11 -9.35
C PHE A 235 -3.07 -11.88 -10.67
N VAL A 236 -3.42 -13.17 -10.60
CA VAL A 236 -3.72 -13.98 -11.79
C VAL A 236 -4.91 -13.42 -12.54
N SER A 237 -5.97 -13.05 -11.83
CA SER A 237 -7.18 -12.46 -12.45
C SER A 237 -6.86 -11.16 -13.21
N LEU A 238 -6.10 -10.25 -12.60
CA LEU A 238 -5.66 -9.01 -13.26
C LEU A 238 -4.75 -9.29 -14.47
N THR A 239 -3.87 -10.27 -14.35
CA THR A 239 -2.97 -10.68 -15.44
C THR A 239 -3.75 -11.27 -16.63
N VAL A 240 -4.75 -12.11 -16.35
CA VAL A 240 -5.62 -12.67 -17.39
C VAL A 240 -6.43 -11.58 -18.07
N ILE A 241 -7.08 -10.69 -17.32
CA ILE A 241 -7.87 -9.59 -17.86
C ILE A 241 -7.00 -8.68 -18.74
N SER A 242 -5.85 -8.23 -18.22
CA SER A 242 -4.95 -7.35 -18.97
C SER A 242 -4.36 -8.06 -20.21
N GLY A 243 -4.04 -9.35 -20.09
CA GLY A 243 -3.56 -10.18 -21.18
C GLY A 243 -4.59 -10.36 -22.31
N THR A 244 -5.86 -10.59 -21.97
CA THR A 244 -6.95 -10.72 -22.95
C THR A 244 -7.19 -9.44 -23.73
N LEU A 245 -6.99 -8.28 -23.09
CA LEU A 245 -7.14 -6.96 -23.72
C LEU A 245 -5.98 -6.59 -24.66
N THR A 246 -4.79 -7.15 -24.45
CA THR A 246 -3.57 -6.63 -25.09
C THR A 246 -2.83 -7.61 -25.99
N LEU A 247 -2.98 -8.92 -25.73
CA LEU A 247 -2.27 -9.95 -26.49
C LEU A 247 -3.06 -10.37 -27.73
N ASN A 248 -2.33 -10.73 -28.76
CA ASN A 248 -2.94 -11.41 -29.91
C ASN A 248 -3.35 -12.86 -29.53
N ARG A 249 -4.24 -13.46 -30.32
CA ARG A 249 -4.81 -14.79 -30.05
C ARG A 249 -3.76 -15.90 -29.89
N VAL A 250 -2.65 -15.82 -30.65
CA VAL A 250 -1.61 -16.85 -30.63
C VAL A 250 -0.81 -16.78 -29.34
N ASP A 251 -0.40 -15.58 -28.95
CA ASP A 251 0.39 -15.35 -27.73
C ASP A 251 -0.46 -15.60 -26.48
N LEU A 252 -1.72 -15.19 -26.48
CA LEU A 252 -2.65 -15.48 -25.40
C LEU A 252 -2.78 -17.00 -25.17
N LYS A 253 -3.00 -17.78 -26.25
CA LYS A 253 -3.09 -19.23 -26.15
C LYS A 253 -1.83 -19.88 -25.60
N LYS A 254 -0.63 -19.41 -26.01
CA LYS A 254 0.64 -19.94 -25.51
C LYS A 254 0.81 -19.64 -24.03
N LYS A 255 0.54 -18.38 -23.61
CA LYS A 255 0.75 -17.93 -22.24
C LYS A 255 -0.29 -18.49 -21.27
N VAL A 256 -1.55 -18.55 -21.63
CA VAL A 256 -2.62 -19.17 -20.81
C VAL A 256 -2.41 -20.67 -20.64
N ARG A 257 -1.93 -21.39 -21.67
CA ARG A 257 -1.59 -22.82 -21.52
C ARG A 257 -0.42 -23.04 -20.57
N ALA A 258 0.56 -22.14 -20.54
CA ALA A 258 1.65 -22.22 -19.58
C ALA A 258 1.15 -22.05 -18.14
N LEU A 259 0.14 -21.21 -17.92
CA LEU A 259 -0.51 -21.01 -16.62
C LEU A 259 -1.26 -22.24 -16.15
N THR A 260 -2.12 -22.79 -16.98
CA THR A 260 -2.92 -23.97 -16.60
C THR A 260 -2.09 -25.24 -16.39
N SER A 261 -0.92 -25.33 -17.00
CA SER A 261 -0.03 -26.49 -16.80
C SER A 261 0.80 -26.41 -15.52
N SER A 262 1.02 -25.23 -14.95
CA SER A 262 1.72 -25.06 -13.66
C SER A 262 0.81 -25.23 -12.44
N ASP A 263 -0.45 -24.81 -12.54
CA ASP A 263 -1.40 -24.84 -11.41
C ASP A 263 -2.11 -26.20 -11.25
N LEU A 264 -2.18 -27.03 -12.31
CA LEU A 264 -2.73 -28.38 -12.22
C LEU A 264 -1.75 -29.43 -11.63
N ARG A 265 -0.54 -29.02 -11.25
CA ARG A 265 0.47 -29.89 -10.62
C ARG A 265 0.72 -29.62 -9.14
N LYS A 266 -0.07 -28.76 -8.52
CA LYS A 266 -0.13 -28.55 -7.08
C LYS A 266 -1.51 -28.95 -6.55
#